data_8becd540b67b4b3348bd12b68c5f6be6
#
_entry.id   8becd540b67b4b3348bd12b68c5f6be6
#
_cell.length_a   1.000
_cell.length_b   1.000
_cell.length_c   1.000
_cell.angle_alpha   90.00
_cell.angle_beta   90.00
_cell.angle_gamma   90.00
#
_symmetry.space_group_name_H-M   'P 1'
#
loop_
_entity.id
_entity.type
_entity.pdbx_description
1 polymer ?
#
loop_
_entity_poly.entity_id
_entity_poly.type
_entity_poly.pdbx_seq_one_letter_code
_entity_poly.pdbx_strand_id
1 'polypeptide(L)'
;MDQEHEDVYKVTSRIIGKLKAQEEMSSGKAALAALRHSIGKPLGAVPDIWPIMLDDMPEKFLSHNGIETKEELAIYAALQLHALQRQGTRGKAETESAQNIGEALQKIRKANGQEALDRRFVAALSATSFTGLVYQLRQLMKLAKAKGALPVNFAALAKDFYWYQMGAKEKICLRWAEAYYQKGNKVESDSI
;
A
#
# COMPACT_ATOMS: atom_id res chain seq x y z
N MET A 1 13.21 -10.86 -16.04
CA MET A 1 12.56 -10.84 -14.71
C MET A 1 12.28 -9.45 -14.17
N ASP A 2 13.04 -8.41 -14.56
CA ASP A 2 12.86 -7.06 -14.02
C ASP A 2 11.75 -6.23 -14.68
N GLN A 3 11.34 -6.54 -15.89
CA GLN A 3 10.47 -5.68 -16.69
C GLN A 3 8.97 -5.74 -16.28
N GLU A 4 8.45 -6.90 -15.90
CA GLU A 4 7.05 -7.03 -15.41
C GLU A 4 6.85 -6.37 -14.05
N HIS A 5 7.85 -6.39 -13.26
CA HIS A 5 7.95 -5.82 -11.95
C HIS A 5 7.90 -4.28 -11.93
N GLU A 6 8.63 -3.65 -12.88
CA GLU A 6 8.60 -2.21 -13.06
C GLU A 6 7.20 -1.73 -13.54
N ASP A 7 6.51 -2.57 -14.27
CA ASP A 7 5.18 -2.28 -14.81
C ASP A 7 4.11 -2.16 -13.72
N VAL A 8 4.06 -3.05 -12.71
CA VAL A 8 3.10 -2.95 -11.59
C VAL A 8 3.31 -1.65 -10.80
N TYR A 9 4.56 -1.29 -10.53
CA TYR A 9 4.89 -0.03 -9.87
C TYR A 9 4.44 1.17 -10.70
N LYS A 10 4.78 1.20 -11.99
CA LYS A 10 4.45 2.31 -12.90
C LYS A 10 2.95 2.48 -13.08
N VAL A 11 2.22 1.39 -13.27
CA VAL A 11 0.76 1.40 -13.41
C VAL A 11 0.12 1.94 -12.13
N THR A 12 0.50 1.41 -10.97
CA THR A 12 -0.04 1.87 -9.68
C THR A 12 0.28 3.34 -9.43
N SER A 13 1.51 3.77 -9.72
CA SER A 13 1.94 5.17 -9.57
C SER A 13 1.11 6.12 -10.44
N ARG A 14 0.83 5.73 -11.68
CA ARG A 14 -0.01 6.51 -12.62
C ARG A 14 -1.45 6.64 -12.12
N ILE A 15 -2.07 5.54 -11.67
CA ILE A 15 -3.44 5.55 -11.13
C ILE A 15 -3.50 6.45 -9.89
N ILE A 16 -2.55 6.31 -8.97
CA ILE A 16 -2.49 7.16 -7.77
C ILE A 16 -2.27 8.62 -8.14
N GLY A 17 -1.44 8.92 -9.14
CA GLY A 17 -1.25 10.27 -9.66
C GLY A 17 -2.54 10.90 -10.17
N LYS A 18 -3.36 10.15 -10.91
CA LYS A 18 -4.69 10.60 -11.37
C LYS A 18 -5.64 10.84 -10.20
N LEU A 19 -5.69 9.92 -9.23
CA LEU A 19 -6.53 10.07 -8.04
C LEU A 19 -6.16 11.33 -7.25
N LYS A 20 -4.87 11.61 -7.10
CA LYS A 20 -4.37 12.82 -6.43
C LYS A 20 -4.74 14.09 -7.20
N ALA A 21 -4.53 14.11 -8.51
CA ALA A 21 -4.86 15.25 -9.34
C ALA A 21 -6.37 15.62 -9.29
N GLN A 22 -7.22 14.64 -9.06
CA GLN A 22 -8.67 14.79 -8.98
C GLN A 22 -9.23 14.85 -7.56
N GLU A 23 -8.39 14.78 -6.52
CA GLU A 23 -8.82 14.59 -5.13
C GLU A 23 -9.81 15.65 -4.63
N GLU A 24 -9.65 16.89 -5.05
CA GLU A 24 -10.55 17.98 -4.69
C GLU A 24 -11.84 18.01 -5.53
N MET A 25 -11.87 17.33 -6.66
CA MET A 25 -13.04 17.23 -7.54
C MET A 25 -14.04 16.21 -7.01
N SER A 26 -15.30 16.33 -7.41
CA SER A 26 -16.34 15.36 -7.06
C SER A 26 -16.03 13.95 -7.55
N SER A 27 -15.45 13.83 -8.74
CA SER A 27 -15.03 12.55 -9.34
C SER A 27 -13.95 11.86 -8.50
N GLY A 28 -12.93 12.57 -8.07
CA GLY A 28 -11.86 12.00 -7.24
C GLY A 28 -12.36 11.60 -5.85
N LYS A 29 -13.23 12.40 -5.25
CA LYS A 29 -13.90 12.06 -3.97
C LYS A 29 -14.74 10.81 -4.09
N ALA A 30 -15.50 10.66 -5.19
CA ALA A 30 -16.31 9.47 -5.47
C ALA A 30 -15.41 8.24 -5.69
N ALA A 31 -14.32 8.37 -6.46
CA ALA A 31 -13.36 7.29 -6.70
C ALA A 31 -12.71 6.79 -5.40
N LEU A 32 -12.23 7.70 -4.54
CA LEU A 32 -11.68 7.32 -3.24
C LEU A 32 -12.74 6.69 -2.31
N ALA A 33 -13.99 7.13 -2.37
CA ALA A 33 -15.09 6.52 -1.63
C ALA A 33 -15.38 5.11 -2.14
N ALA A 34 -15.47 4.91 -3.46
CA ALA A 34 -15.68 3.60 -4.08
C ALA A 34 -14.57 2.61 -3.69
N LEU A 35 -13.29 3.04 -3.76
CA LEU A 35 -12.16 2.24 -3.31
C LEU A 35 -12.26 1.83 -1.83
N ARG A 36 -12.70 2.72 -0.94
CA ARG A 36 -12.93 2.36 0.46
C ARG A 36 -14.09 1.38 0.65
N HIS A 37 -15.18 1.54 -0.09
CA HIS A 37 -16.33 0.64 -0.03
C HIS A 37 -16.05 -0.73 -0.64
N SER A 38 -15.05 -0.82 -1.51
CA SER A 38 -14.62 -2.08 -2.11
C SER A 38 -13.78 -2.96 -1.19
N ILE A 39 -13.32 -2.42 -0.06
CA ILE A 39 -12.44 -3.16 0.85
C ILE A 39 -13.14 -4.44 1.36
N GLY A 40 -12.49 -5.58 1.15
CA GLY A 40 -13.00 -6.90 1.51
C GLY A 40 -13.95 -7.53 0.49
N LYS A 41 -14.14 -6.89 -0.66
CA LYS A 41 -14.90 -7.44 -1.79
C LYS A 41 -13.93 -7.86 -2.92
N PRO A 42 -14.24 -8.94 -3.67
CA PRO A 42 -13.47 -9.28 -4.86
C PRO A 42 -13.66 -8.20 -5.94
N LEU A 43 -12.65 -8.03 -6.80
CA LEU A 43 -12.67 -7.02 -7.86
C LEU A 43 -13.88 -7.18 -8.80
N GLY A 44 -14.28 -8.40 -9.10
CA GLY A 44 -15.43 -8.71 -9.95
C GLY A 44 -16.79 -8.27 -9.37
N ALA A 45 -16.87 -7.98 -8.06
CA ALA A 45 -18.11 -7.55 -7.39
C ALA A 45 -18.23 -6.02 -7.24
N VAL A 46 -17.30 -5.23 -7.80
CA VAL A 46 -17.22 -3.78 -7.57
C VAL A 46 -17.06 -2.99 -8.87
N PRO A 47 -18.08 -2.93 -9.72
CA PRO A 47 -18.00 -2.30 -11.04
C PRO A 47 -17.56 -0.83 -11.00
N ASP A 48 -17.83 -0.11 -9.90
CA ASP A 48 -17.42 1.30 -9.73
C ASP A 48 -15.89 1.48 -9.71
N ILE A 49 -15.13 0.40 -9.49
CA ILE A 49 -13.67 0.43 -9.46
C ILE A 49 -13.06 0.21 -10.85
N TRP A 50 -13.77 -0.44 -11.75
CA TRP A 50 -13.22 -0.83 -13.05
C TRP A 50 -12.72 0.37 -13.88
N PRO A 51 -13.44 1.49 -14.04
CA PRO A 51 -12.93 2.65 -14.77
C PRO A 51 -11.72 3.29 -14.09
N ILE A 52 -11.62 3.19 -12.76
CA ILE A 52 -10.50 3.77 -11.99
C ILE A 52 -9.22 2.97 -12.21
N MET A 53 -9.35 1.66 -12.36
CA MET A 53 -8.21 0.73 -12.32
C MET A 53 -7.88 0.17 -13.71
N LEU A 54 -8.89 -0.34 -14.45
CA LEU A 54 -8.66 -1.11 -15.66
C LEU A 54 -8.25 -0.26 -16.86
N ASP A 55 -8.69 1.01 -16.94
CA ASP A 55 -8.32 1.93 -18.02
C ASP A 55 -6.80 2.16 -18.13
N ASP A 56 -6.09 2.04 -17.02
CA ASP A 56 -4.64 2.26 -16.95
C ASP A 56 -3.82 0.97 -16.98
N MET A 57 -4.48 -0.18 -16.92
CA MET A 57 -3.79 -1.48 -16.90
C MET A 57 -3.45 -1.95 -18.30
N PRO A 58 -2.21 -2.40 -18.55
CA PRO A 58 -1.87 -3.04 -19.80
C PRO A 58 -2.63 -4.37 -19.95
N GLU A 59 -2.99 -4.73 -21.19
CA GLU A 59 -3.77 -5.94 -21.50
C GLU A 59 -3.19 -7.21 -20.87
N LYS A 60 -1.86 -7.32 -20.81
CA LYS A 60 -1.16 -8.47 -20.20
C LYS A 60 -1.42 -8.65 -18.69
N PHE A 61 -1.96 -7.62 -18.01
CA PHE A 61 -2.33 -7.68 -16.59
C PHE A 61 -3.78 -8.09 -16.37
N LEU A 62 -4.60 -8.00 -17.42
CA LEU A 62 -6.03 -8.23 -17.31
C LEU A 62 -6.37 -9.72 -17.31
N SER A 63 -7.36 -10.08 -16.51
CA SER A 63 -7.95 -11.42 -16.52
C SER A 63 -8.74 -11.65 -17.81
N HIS A 64 -8.41 -12.72 -18.54
CA HIS A 64 -9.17 -13.12 -19.73
C HIS A 64 -10.23 -14.20 -19.44
N ASN A 65 -10.30 -14.67 -18.18
CA ASN A 65 -11.20 -15.76 -17.77
C ASN A 65 -12.07 -15.45 -16.55
N GLY A 66 -12.03 -14.18 -16.09
CA GLY A 66 -12.80 -13.72 -14.93
C GLY A 66 -12.19 -14.08 -13.57
N ILE A 67 -10.96 -14.64 -13.55
CA ILE A 67 -10.20 -14.91 -12.32
C ILE A 67 -9.14 -13.84 -12.20
N GLU A 68 -9.16 -13.08 -11.12
CA GLU A 68 -8.22 -11.97 -10.92
C GLU A 68 -6.75 -12.43 -11.05
N THR A 69 -5.96 -11.66 -11.79
CA THR A 69 -4.53 -11.88 -11.91
C THR A 69 -3.80 -11.41 -10.65
N LYS A 70 -2.54 -11.79 -10.50
CA LYS A 70 -1.73 -11.32 -9.37
C LYS A 70 -1.44 -9.82 -9.44
N GLU A 71 -1.33 -9.30 -10.64
CA GLU A 71 -1.19 -7.88 -10.95
C GLU A 71 -2.45 -7.10 -10.53
N GLU A 72 -3.63 -7.57 -10.96
CA GLU A 72 -4.91 -6.97 -10.58
C GLU A 72 -5.09 -6.95 -9.07
N LEU A 73 -4.86 -8.07 -8.40
CA LEU A 73 -4.98 -8.17 -6.94
C LEU A 73 -3.98 -7.26 -6.19
N ALA A 74 -2.74 -7.17 -6.67
CA ALA A 74 -1.71 -6.34 -6.05
C ALA A 74 -2.04 -4.85 -6.16
N ILE A 75 -2.42 -4.39 -7.36
CA ILE A 75 -2.79 -3.00 -7.63
C ILE A 75 -4.06 -2.65 -6.85
N TYR A 76 -5.09 -3.48 -6.94
CA TYR A 76 -6.36 -3.27 -6.25
C TYR A 76 -6.19 -3.13 -4.73
N ALA A 77 -5.45 -4.04 -4.10
CA ALA A 77 -5.18 -3.97 -2.67
C ALA A 77 -4.42 -2.69 -2.27
N ALA A 78 -3.41 -2.29 -3.06
CA ALA A 78 -2.66 -1.06 -2.79
C ALA A 78 -3.52 0.20 -2.94
N LEU A 79 -4.39 0.26 -3.95
CA LEU A 79 -5.34 1.37 -4.13
C LEU A 79 -6.37 1.47 -3.00
N GLN A 80 -6.88 0.33 -2.49
CA GLN A 80 -7.77 0.29 -1.33
C GLN A 80 -7.09 0.87 -0.08
N LEU A 81 -5.84 0.49 0.17
CA LEU A 81 -5.07 0.99 1.31
C LEU A 81 -4.72 2.47 1.15
N HIS A 82 -4.39 2.92 -0.07
CA HIS A 82 -4.22 4.34 -0.39
C HIS A 82 -5.49 5.14 -0.07
N ALA A 83 -6.65 4.71 -0.57
CA ALA A 83 -7.92 5.38 -0.31
C ALA A 83 -8.28 5.40 1.19
N LEU A 84 -7.95 4.35 1.94
CA LEU A 84 -8.09 4.30 3.39
C LEU A 84 -7.22 5.35 4.08
N GLN A 85 -5.96 5.50 3.63
CA GLN A 85 -5.06 6.48 4.20
C GLN A 85 -5.51 7.92 3.91
N ARG A 86 -6.02 8.19 2.71
CA ARG A 86 -6.51 9.54 2.33
C ARG A 86 -7.76 9.98 3.08
N GLN A 87 -8.47 9.09 3.73
CA GLN A 87 -9.67 9.44 4.51
C GLN A 87 -9.31 10.37 5.68
N GLY A 88 -9.83 11.59 5.68
CA GLY A 88 -9.63 12.57 6.77
C GLY A 88 -8.26 13.26 6.78
N THR A 89 -7.44 13.13 5.73
CA THR A 89 -6.12 13.77 5.62
C THR A 89 -6.08 14.89 4.59
N ARG A 90 -7.20 15.51 4.28
CA ARG A 90 -7.32 16.58 3.27
C ARG A 90 -6.26 17.68 3.47
N GLY A 91 -5.61 18.06 2.37
CA GLY A 91 -4.67 19.20 2.35
C GLY A 91 -3.33 18.98 3.08
N LYS A 92 -3.09 17.81 3.67
CA LYS A 92 -1.77 17.51 4.20
C LYS A 92 -0.85 17.13 3.06
N ALA A 93 0.21 17.93 2.86
CA ALA A 93 1.28 17.58 1.94
C ALA A 93 1.78 16.17 2.27
N GLU A 94 1.92 15.32 1.24
CA GLU A 94 2.59 14.05 1.41
C GLU A 94 4.06 14.35 1.71
N THR A 95 4.48 14.03 2.91
CA THR A 95 5.89 13.87 3.23
C THR A 95 6.49 12.83 2.29
N GLU A 96 7.74 12.97 1.92
CA GLU A 96 8.46 12.01 1.09
C GLU A 96 8.10 10.58 1.49
N SER A 97 7.64 9.83 0.51
CA SER A 97 7.16 8.48 0.75
C SER A 97 8.32 7.56 1.14
N ALA A 98 8.12 6.82 2.21
CA ALA A 98 9.05 5.78 2.61
C ALA A 98 9.25 4.74 1.48
N GLN A 99 10.42 4.14 1.39
CA GLN A 99 10.73 3.15 0.36
C GLN A 99 9.89 1.87 0.49
N ASN A 100 9.51 1.51 1.72
CA ASN A 100 8.63 0.38 2.00
C ASN A 100 7.76 0.63 3.25
N ILE A 101 6.79 -0.27 3.47
CA ILE A 101 5.85 -0.16 4.59
C ILE A 101 6.54 -0.25 5.96
N GLY A 102 7.61 -1.01 6.10
CA GLY A 102 8.38 -1.11 7.34
C GLY A 102 9.00 0.22 7.75
N GLU A 103 9.62 0.92 6.79
CA GLU A 103 10.18 2.26 7.03
C GLU A 103 9.10 3.28 7.41
N ALA A 104 7.96 3.26 6.71
CA ALA A 104 6.85 4.15 7.03
C ALA A 104 6.35 3.94 8.48
N LEU A 105 6.20 2.70 8.90
CA LEU A 105 5.75 2.35 10.25
C LEU A 105 6.81 2.61 11.31
N GLN A 106 8.10 2.51 10.99
CA GLN A 106 9.20 2.82 11.91
C GLN A 106 9.12 4.28 12.41
N LYS A 107 8.78 5.22 11.52
CA LYS A 107 8.65 6.64 11.88
C LYS A 107 7.59 6.85 12.97
N ILE A 108 6.49 6.12 12.90
CA ILE A 108 5.41 6.17 13.91
C ILE A 108 5.77 5.39 15.17
N ARG A 109 6.43 4.26 15.03
CA ARG A 109 6.89 3.42 16.14
C ARG A 109 7.75 4.21 17.11
N LYS A 110 8.70 5.01 16.61
CA LYS A 110 9.60 5.85 17.42
C LYS A 110 8.87 6.93 18.22
N ALA A 111 7.78 7.44 17.69
CA ALA A 111 7.08 8.58 18.30
C ALA A 111 6.07 8.19 19.40
N ASN A 112 5.50 6.96 19.41
CA ASN A 112 4.23 6.71 20.09
C ASN A 112 4.07 5.33 20.78
N GLY A 113 5.08 4.79 21.44
CA GLY A 113 4.93 3.51 22.16
C GLY A 113 4.70 2.31 21.23
N GLN A 114 5.34 1.21 21.54
CA GLN A 114 5.74 0.22 20.55
C GLN A 114 4.86 -1.02 20.50
N GLU A 115 4.35 -1.49 21.65
CA GLU A 115 3.81 -2.84 21.77
C GLU A 115 2.61 -3.17 20.88
N ALA A 116 1.65 -2.27 20.79
CA ALA A 116 0.44 -2.54 19.98
C ALA A 116 0.77 -2.52 18.47
N LEU A 117 1.70 -1.66 18.05
CA LEU A 117 2.14 -1.58 16.67
C LEU A 117 2.99 -2.80 16.31
N ASP A 118 3.92 -3.19 17.20
CA ASP A 118 4.79 -4.36 17.03
C ASP A 118 3.96 -5.65 16.89
N ARG A 119 2.98 -5.87 17.75
CA ARG A 119 2.09 -7.04 17.67
C ARG A 119 1.31 -7.10 16.35
N ARG A 120 0.79 -5.97 15.88
CA ARG A 120 0.06 -5.90 14.62
C ARG A 120 0.98 -6.09 13.41
N PHE A 121 2.20 -5.55 13.48
CA PHE A 121 3.19 -5.74 12.43
C PHE A 121 3.61 -7.21 12.31
N VAL A 122 3.92 -7.86 13.43
CA VAL A 122 4.21 -9.31 13.45
C VAL A 122 3.04 -10.12 12.90
N ALA A 123 1.80 -9.80 13.27
CA ALA A 123 0.62 -10.48 12.73
C ALA A 123 0.51 -10.33 11.20
N ALA A 124 0.87 -9.17 10.65
CA ALA A 124 0.89 -8.96 9.19
C ALA A 124 1.97 -9.82 8.52
N LEU A 125 3.20 -9.84 9.06
CA LEU A 125 4.30 -10.66 8.52
C LEU A 125 4.02 -12.18 8.62
N SER A 126 3.27 -12.60 9.64
CA SER A 126 2.91 -14.00 9.88
C SER A 126 1.71 -14.48 9.07
N ALA A 127 1.08 -13.61 8.27
CA ALA A 127 -0.08 -14.00 7.45
C ALA A 127 0.29 -15.13 6.48
N THR A 128 -0.59 -16.13 6.38
CA THR A 128 -0.37 -17.33 5.55
C THR A 128 -0.91 -17.18 4.14
N SER A 129 -1.73 -16.16 3.88
CA SER A 129 -2.32 -15.87 2.57
C SER A 129 -2.18 -14.39 2.22
N PHE A 130 -2.27 -14.09 0.91
CA PHE A 130 -2.27 -12.69 0.44
C PHE A 130 -3.45 -11.90 1.01
N THR A 131 -4.65 -12.46 1.02
CA THR A 131 -5.84 -11.82 1.61
C THR A 131 -5.65 -11.57 3.12
N GLY A 132 -5.04 -12.52 3.83
CA GLY A 132 -4.69 -12.37 5.25
C GLY A 132 -3.69 -11.25 5.47
N LEU A 133 -2.64 -11.15 4.64
CA LEU A 133 -1.67 -10.06 4.70
C LEU A 133 -2.36 -8.70 4.52
N VAL A 134 -3.15 -8.53 3.45
CA VAL A 134 -3.87 -7.27 3.16
C VAL A 134 -4.80 -6.90 4.31
N TYR A 135 -5.53 -7.87 4.88
CA TYR A 135 -6.38 -7.64 6.05
C TYR A 135 -5.58 -7.13 7.25
N GLN A 136 -4.47 -7.77 7.59
CA GLN A 136 -3.63 -7.36 8.72
C GLN A 136 -2.99 -5.97 8.48
N LEU A 137 -2.49 -5.71 7.28
CA LEU A 137 -1.95 -4.40 6.93
C LEU A 137 -3.01 -3.30 7.03
N ARG A 138 -4.25 -3.58 6.63
CA ARG A 138 -5.36 -2.63 6.80
C ARG A 138 -5.60 -2.28 8.27
N GLN A 139 -5.59 -3.28 9.18
CA GLN A 139 -5.75 -3.02 10.62
C GLN A 139 -4.55 -2.24 11.17
N LEU A 140 -3.35 -2.61 10.76
CA LEU A 140 -2.12 -1.94 11.13
C LEU A 140 -2.10 -0.47 10.67
N MET A 141 -2.49 -0.19 9.43
CA MET A 141 -2.56 1.17 8.90
C MET A 141 -3.62 2.04 9.59
N LYS A 142 -4.76 1.47 9.98
CA LYS A 142 -5.76 2.19 10.78
C LYS A 142 -5.19 2.61 12.13
N LEU A 143 -4.49 1.70 12.81
CA LEU A 143 -3.83 1.98 14.08
C LEU A 143 -2.73 3.04 13.91
N ALA A 144 -1.89 2.89 12.91
CA ALA A 144 -0.80 3.81 12.63
C ALA A 144 -1.31 5.22 12.29
N LYS A 145 -2.35 5.32 11.46
CA LYS A 145 -2.98 6.58 11.08
C LYS A 145 -3.54 7.36 12.28
N ALA A 146 -4.08 6.67 13.27
CA ALA A 146 -4.56 7.31 14.51
C ALA A 146 -3.41 7.95 15.33
N LYS A 147 -2.17 7.51 15.11
CA LYS A 147 -0.97 7.99 15.81
C LYS A 147 -0.21 9.09 15.05
N GLY A 148 -0.43 9.23 13.75
CA GLY A 148 0.24 10.25 12.93
C GLY A 148 0.18 9.99 11.44
N ALA A 149 0.85 10.85 10.67
CA ALA A 149 0.97 10.70 9.23
C ALA A 149 1.83 9.49 8.87
N LEU A 150 1.35 8.67 7.93
CA LEU A 150 2.03 7.45 7.48
C LEU A 150 2.48 7.64 6.02
N PRO A 151 3.76 7.92 5.76
CA PRO A 151 4.26 8.22 4.42
C PRO A 151 4.50 6.93 3.61
N VAL A 152 3.44 6.24 3.21
CA VAL A 152 3.53 4.99 2.44
C VAL A 152 3.66 5.27 0.96
N ASN A 153 4.64 4.65 0.31
CA ASN A 153 4.71 4.52 -1.14
C ASN A 153 3.83 3.34 -1.58
N PHE A 154 2.60 3.63 -2.00
CA PHE A 154 1.64 2.59 -2.41
C PHE A 154 1.99 1.91 -3.72
N ALA A 155 2.73 2.56 -4.62
CA ALA A 155 3.24 1.91 -5.82
C ALA A 155 4.32 0.87 -5.48
N ALA A 156 5.21 1.20 -4.54
CA ALA A 156 6.18 0.24 -4.01
C ALA A 156 5.48 -0.91 -3.25
N LEU A 157 4.41 -0.61 -2.52
CA LEU A 157 3.61 -1.61 -1.82
C LEU A 157 2.89 -2.56 -2.80
N ALA A 158 2.33 -2.05 -3.91
CA ALA A 158 1.75 -2.89 -4.96
C ALA A 158 2.79 -3.84 -5.56
N LYS A 159 4.00 -3.34 -5.83
CA LYS A 159 5.13 -4.15 -6.27
C LYS A 159 5.46 -5.26 -5.26
N ASP A 160 5.49 -4.95 -3.97
CA ASP A 160 5.74 -5.94 -2.93
C ASP A 160 4.60 -6.97 -2.86
N PHE A 161 3.35 -6.56 -3.02
CA PHE A 161 2.18 -7.45 -3.08
C PHE A 161 2.24 -8.42 -4.26
N TYR A 162 2.65 -7.93 -5.42
CA TYR A 162 2.86 -8.80 -6.58
C TYR A 162 3.91 -9.88 -6.29
N TRP A 163 5.08 -9.48 -5.81
CA TRP A 163 6.15 -10.44 -5.51
C TRP A 163 5.83 -11.38 -4.35
N TYR A 164 5.06 -10.92 -3.37
CA TYR A 164 4.55 -11.79 -2.31
C TYR A 164 3.74 -12.95 -2.90
N GLN A 165 2.86 -12.67 -3.86
CA GLN A 165 2.04 -13.67 -4.57
C GLN A 165 2.87 -14.55 -5.53
N MET A 166 4.04 -14.06 -5.98
CA MET A 166 5.00 -14.81 -6.81
C MET A 166 5.94 -15.72 -6.00
N GLY A 167 5.68 -15.89 -4.70
CA GLY A 167 6.47 -16.78 -3.84
C GLY A 167 7.66 -16.12 -3.14
N ALA A 168 7.82 -14.79 -3.22
CA ALA A 168 8.91 -14.07 -2.53
C ALA A 168 8.51 -13.57 -1.13
N LYS A 169 7.52 -14.22 -0.48
CA LYS A 169 6.98 -13.82 0.83
C LYS A 169 8.07 -13.56 1.87
N GLU A 170 8.94 -14.53 2.10
CA GLU A 170 9.97 -14.46 3.15
C GLU A 170 10.91 -13.27 2.90
N LYS A 171 11.29 -13.06 1.64
CA LYS A 171 12.18 -11.97 1.23
C LYS A 171 11.53 -10.59 1.46
N ILE A 172 10.25 -10.46 1.11
CA ILE A 172 9.48 -9.22 1.33
C ILE A 172 9.32 -8.95 2.82
N CYS A 173 8.90 -9.96 3.60
CA CYS A 173 8.71 -9.85 5.04
C CYS A 173 10.01 -9.49 5.76
N LEU A 174 11.15 -10.11 5.39
CA LEU A 174 12.45 -9.78 5.97
C LEU A 174 12.83 -8.32 5.70
N ARG A 175 12.74 -7.87 4.46
CA ARG A 175 13.03 -6.49 4.09
C ARG A 175 12.17 -5.46 4.84
N TRP A 176 10.87 -5.75 5.02
CA TRP A 176 9.99 -4.90 5.81
C TRP A 176 10.37 -4.90 7.29
N ALA A 177 10.72 -6.08 7.84
CA ALA A 177 11.15 -6.20 9.23
C ALA A 177 12.47 -5.47 9.49
N GLU A 178 13.45 -5.62 8.61
CA GLU A 178 14.73 -4.88 8.69
C GLU A 178 14.48 -3.38 8.75
N ALA A 179 13.70 -2.83 7.81
CA ALA A 179 13.38 -1.41 7.79
C ALA A 179 12.59 -0.95 9.05
N TYR A 180 11.71 -1.81 9.58
CA TYR A 180 10.90 -1.51 10.75
C TYR A 180 11.70 -1.48 12.05
N TYR A 181 12.63 -2.44 12.22
CA TYR A 181 13.39 -2.62 13.46
C TYR A 181 14.74 -1.90 13.47
N GLN A 182 15.22 -1.42 12.32
CA GLN A 182 16.49 -0.68 12.27
C GLN A 182 16.44 0.54 13.21
N LYS A 183 17.47 0.68 14.03
CA LYS A 183 17.73 1.92 14.74
C LYS A 183 18.20 2.91 13.68
N GLY A 184 17.42 3.98 13.42
CA GLY A 184 17.85 5.00 12.48
C GLY A 184 19.26 5.46 12.81
N ASN A 185 20.17 5.44 11.84
CA ASN A 185 21.45 6.06 11.97
C ASN A 185 21.21 7.52 12.34
N LYS A 186 21.55 7.91 13.58
CA LYS A 186 21.90 9.28 13.87
C LYS A 186 23.12 9.55 12.99
N VAL A 187 22.96 10.39 11.99
CA VAL A 187 24.10 11.15 11.49
C VAL A 187 24.50 12.03 12.66
N GLU A 188 25.45 11.58 13.47
CA GLU A 188 26.19 12.46 14.34
C GLU A 188 26.95 13.39 13.40
N SER A 189 26.41 14.59 13.24
CA SER A 189 27.22 15.71 12.74
C SER A 189 28.23 15.99 13.84
N ASP A 190 29.40 15.37 13.71
CA ASP A 190 30.60 15.83 14.39
C ASP A 190 30.86 17.25 13.94
N SER A 191 30.41 18.20 14.78
CA SER A 191 30.88 19.55 14.71
C SER A 191 32.25 19.59 15.40
N ILE A 192 33.30 19.71 14.57
CA ILE A 192 34.59 20.22 14.99
C ILE A 192 34.62 21.70 14.67
#